data_9595bc2910c1eb53b2bfe0576a377457
#
_entry.id   9595bc2910c1eb53b2bfe0576a377457
#
_cell.length_a   1.000
_cell.length_b   1.000
_cell.length_c   1.000
_cell.angle_alpha   90.00
_cell.angle_beta   90.00
_cell.angle_gamma   90.00
#
_symmetry.space_group_name_H-M   'P 1'
#
loop_
_entity.id
_entity.type
_entity.pdbx_description
1 polymer ?
#
loop_
_entity_poly.entity_id
_entity_poly.type
_entity_poly.pdbx_seq_one_letter_code
_entity_poly.pdbx_strand_id
1 'polypeptide(L)'
;MKERPYHHLPDGTFRNPKGSPVIISRSGKFSYRTFSKLRKKVDLSYPKEHVIEKEKVLADLEKYKDNDYIAWIGHATYLIKLGGTTIITDPVFSKNAGPLIFGPKRFTNPAIKLNEIPKTDIFLLTHNHYDHQDMSTIRNFPFKSAKVLTPLNLGKYFKGYKLSLIHISEPTRPL
;
A
#
# COMPACT_ATOMS: atom_id res chain seq x y z
N MET A 1 6.22 -2.35 -34.26
CA MET A 1 5.60 -1.91 -32.99
C MET A 1 5.11 -3.18 -32.29
N LYS A 2 5.49 -3.39 -31.03
CA LYS A 2 4.92 -4.53 -30.26
C LYS A 2 3.43 -4.27 -30.07
N GLU A 3 2.62 -5.24 -30.44
CA GLU A 3 1.16 -5.20 -30.26
C GLU A 3 0.83 -5.01 -28.77
N ARG A 4 -0.02 -4.02 -28.46
CA ARG A 4 -0.41 -3.78 -27.07
C ARG A 4 -1.31 -4.93 -26.58
N PRO A 5 -1.11 -5.42 -25.34
CA PRO A 5 -2.01 -6.42 -24.78
C PRO A 5 -3.47 -5.96 -24.78
N TYR A 6 -4.41 -6.91 -24.93
CA TYR A 6 -5.85 -6.64 -25.01
C TYR A 6 -6.39 -5.70 -23.93
N HIS A 7 -5.86 -5.78 -22.72
CA HIS A 7 -6.31 -4.98 -21.58
C HIS A 7 -5.78 -3.55 -21.57
N HIS A 8 -4.85 -3.18 -22.45
CA HIS A 8 -4.33 -1.81 -22.58
C HIS A 8 -5.15 -1.04 -23.61
N LEU A 9 -5.74 0.09 -23.19
CA LEU A 9 -6.45 0.99 -24.09
C LEU A 9 -5.52 2.09 -24.64
N PRO A 10 -5.86 2.67 -25.82
CA PRO A 10 -5.04 3.73 -26.44
C PRO A 10 -4.89 4.98 -25.59
N ASP A 11 -5.87 5.28 -24.76
CA ASP A 11 -5.91 6.43 -23.84
C ASP A 11 -5.06 6.25 -22.57
N GLY A 12 -4.36 5.09 -22.45
CA GLY A 12 -3.54 4.76 -21.29
C GLY A 12 -4.31 4.18 -20.11
N THR A 13 -5.59 3.92 -20.26
CA THR A 13 -6.42 3.20 -19.28
C THR A 13 -6.39 1.69 -19.53
N PHE A 14 -7.04 0.95 -18.66
CA PHE A 14 -7.11 -0.51 -18.72
C PHE A 14 -8.55 -0.97 -18.74
N ARG A 15 -8.82 -2.06 -19.42
CA ARG A 15 -10.12 -2.75 -19.40
C ARG A 15 -10.00 -4.11 -18.73
N ASN A 16 -11.10 -4.54 -18.15
CA ASN A 16 -11.20 -5.87 -17.57
C ASN A 16 -11.16 -6.96 -18.68
N PRO A 17 -10.77 -8.20 -18.34
CA PRO A 17 -10.89 -9.34 -19.24
C PRO A 17 -12.29 -9.50 -19.81
N LYS A 18 -12.40 -10.12 -21.00
CA LYS A 18 -13.70 -10.45 -21.59
C LYS A 18 -14.52 -11.31 -20.61
N GLY A 19 -15.81 -11.00 -20.47
CA GLY A 19 -16.71 -11.70 -19.54
C GLY A 19 -16.69 -11.18 -18.10
N SER A 20 -15.84 -10.21 -17.77
CA SER A 20 -15.90 -9.56 -16.47
C SER A 20 -17.21 -8.78 -16.31
N PRO A 21 -17.83 -8.78 -15.12
CA PRO A 21 -19.03 -8.02 -14.87
C PRO A 21 -18.75 -6.52 -15.06
N VAL A 22 -19.63 -5.84 -15.78
CA VAL A 22 -19.56 -4.38 -15.95
C VAL A 22 -20.04 -3.76 -14.65
N ILE A 23 -19.09 -3.22 -13.86
CA ILE A 23 -19.43 -2.40 -12.71
C ILE A 23 -19.84 -1.02 -13.25
N ILE A 24 -21.15 -0.80 -13.39
CA ILE A 24 -21.67 0.54 -13.66
C ILE A 24 -21.40 1.36 -12.41
N SER A 25 -20.36 2.18 -12.46
CA SER A 25 -20.16 3.22 -11.44
C SER A 25 -21.43 4.11 -11.50
N ARG A 26 -22.32 3.95 -10.54
CA ARG A 26 -23.34 4.96 -10.28
C ARG A 26 -22.60 6.18 -9.78
N SER A 27 -22.22 7.06 -10.70
CA SER A 27 -21.73 8.40 -10.39
C SER A 27 -22.89 9.25 -9.83
N GLY A 28 -23.45 8.78 -8.72
CA GLY A 28 -24.23 9.65 -7.88
C GLY A 28 -23.23 10.59 -7.23
N LYS A 29 -23.38 11.89 -7.48
CA LYS A 29 -22.69 12.98 -6.77
C LYS A 29 -23.09 13.00 -5.28
N PHE A 30 -23.06 11.85 -4.63
CA PHE A 30 -23.18 11.77 -3.18
C PHE A 30 -21.83 12.20 -2.61
N SER A 31 -21.76 13.50 -2.33
CA SER A 31 -20.58 14.09 -1.74
C SER A 31 -20.17 13.28 -0.50
N TYR A 32 -18.89 12.91 -0.40
CA TYR A 32 -18.28 12.31 0.80
C TYR A 32 -18.65 13.09 2.08
N ARG A 33 -18.86 14.43 1.99
CA ARG A 33 -19.34 15.30 3.08
C ARG A 33 -20.75 14.92 3.53
N THR A 34 -21.65 14.53 2.63
CA THR A 34 -23.02 14.12 2.98
C THR A 34 -23.02 12.74 3.63
N PHE A 35 -22.20 11.83 3.10
CA PHE A 35 -22.03 10.50 3.66
C PHE A 35 -21.36 10.54 5.05
N SER A 36 -20.38 11.41 5.27
CA SER A 36 -19.72 11.57 6.56
C SER A 36 -20.64 12.15 7.64
N LYS A 37 -21.62 12.99 7.27
CA LYS A 37 -22.63 13.54 8.20
C LYS A 37 -23.68 12.51 8.60
N LEU A 38 -23.97 11.53 7.74
CA LEU A 38 -24.93 10.45 7.99
C LEU A 38 -24.32 9.27 8.76
N ARG A 39 -23.00 9.21 8.87
CA ARG A 39 -22.34 8.19 9.68
C ARG A 39 -22.66 8.42 11.16
N LYS A 40 -23.42 7.52 11.75
CA LYS A 40 -23.45 7.37 13.22
C LYS A 40 -22.00 7.36 13.71
N LYS A 41 -21.70 8.05 14.82
CA LYS A 41 -20.39 7.92 15.47
C LYS A 41 -20.12 6.43 15.68
N VAL A 42 -19.24 5.87 14.88
CA VAL A 42 -18.77 4.50 15.07
C VAL A 42 -17.87 4.54 16.30
N ASP A 43 -18.13 3.71 17.27
CA ASP A 43 -17.19 3.50 18.36
C ASP A 43 -15.91 2.89 17.76
N LEU A 44 -14.83 3.63 17.89
CA LEU A 44 -13.50 3.22 17.41
C LEU A 44 -12.65 2.67 18.56
N SER A 45 -13.28 2.39 19.71
CA SER A 45 -12.58 1.71 20.80
C SER A 45 -12.23 0.27 20.40
N TYR A 46 -11.10 -0.21 20.84
CA TYR A 46 -10.65 -1.58 20.61
C TYR A 46 -9.94 -2.11 21.87
N PRO A 47 -9.95 -3.42 22.12
CA PRO A 47 -9.22 -4.02 23.23
C PRO A 47 -7.72 -3.69 23.15
N LYS A 48 -7.07 -3.52 24.30
CA LYS A 48 -5.63 -3.21 24.34
C LYS A 48 -4.80 -4.26 23.62
N GLU A 49 -5.22 -5.51 23.69
CA GLU A 49 -4.57 -6.68 23.11
C GLU A 49 -4.71 -6.75 21.57
N HIS A 50 -5.51 -5.87 20.98
CA HIS A 50 -5.70 -5.82 19.52
C HIS A 50 -4.41 -5.46 18.76
N VAL A 51 -3.54 -4.67 19.38
CA VAL A 51 -2.23 -4.32 18.83
C VAL A 51 -1.17 -4.94 19.72
N ILE A 52 -0.27 -5.72 19.12
CA ILE A 52 0.87 -6.31 19.84
C ILE A 52 1.78 -5.19 20.34
N GLU A 53 2.25 -5.31 21.57
CA GLU A 53 3.19 -4.35 22.16
C GLU A 53 4.45 -4.20 21.31
N LYS A 54 4.92 -2.96 21.15
CA LYS A 54 6.05 -2.61 20.27
C LYS A 54 7.30 -3.45 20.56
N GLU A 55 7.65 -3.59 21.84
CA GLU A 55 8.84 -4.30 22.30
C GLU A 55 8.79 -5.77 21.87
N LYS A 56 7.61 -6.37 21.95
CA LYS A 56 7.38 -7.75 21.49
C LYS A 56 7.53 -7.85 19.97
N VAL A 57 6.97 -6.90 19.21
CA VAL A 57 7.11 -6.89 17.74
C VAL A 57 8.57 -6.80 17.34
N LEU A 58 9.35 -5.91 17.97
CA LEU A 58 10.77 -5.75 17.67
C LEU A 58 11.57 -7.00 18.05
N ALA A 59 11.26 -7.62 19.18
CA ALA A 59 11.88 -8.88 19.59
C ALA A 59 11.56 -10.03 18.63
N ASP A 60 10.31 -10.14 18.17
CA ASP A 60 9.90 -11.16 17.20
C ASP A 60 10.58 -10.93 15.84
N LEU A 61 10.67 -9.69 15.36
CA LEU A 61 11.39 -9.36 14.12
C LEU A 61 12.88 -9.72 14.19
N GLU A 62 13.52 -9.47 15.34
CA GLU A 62 14.93 -9.88 15.56
C GLU A 62 15.07 -11.39 15.65
N LYS A 63 14.18 -12.07 16.40
CA LYS A 63 14.16 -13.53 16.55
C LYS A 63 14.05 -14.26 15.22
N TYR A 64 13.20 -13.74 14.32
CA TYR A 64 12.90 -14.38 13.03
C TYR A 64 13.66 -13.76 11.86
N LYS A 65 14.68 -12.92 12.13
CA LYS A 65 15.41 -12.18 11.08
C LYS A 65 16.03 -13.06 9.98
N ASP A 66 16.37 -14.29 10.30
CA ASP A 66 16.98 -15.25 9.37
C ASP A 66 15.97 -16.26 8.79
N ASN A 67 14.70 -16.17 9.17
CA ASN A 67 13.61 -17.02 8.71
C ASN A 67 12.72 -16.29 7.69
N ASP A 68 11.98 -17.05 6.91
CA ASP A 68 10.86 -16.51 6.14
C ASP A 68 9.69 -16.17 7.08
N TYR A 69 9.06 -15.01 6.90
CA TYR A 69 7.92 -14.58 7.69
C TYR A 69 7.00 -13.64 6.93
N ILE A 70 5.76 -13.53 7.41
CA ILE A 70 4.81 -12.48 7.03
C ILE A 70 4.34 -11.80 8.31
N ALA A 71 4.55 -10.49 8.41
CA ALA A 71 4.07 -9.66 9.52
C ALA A 71 3.05 -8.63 9.00
N TRP A 72 1.84 -8.64 9.56
CA TRP A 72 0.81 -7.67 9.22
C TRP A 72 1.00 -6.40 10.05
N ILE A 73 1.27 -5.28 9.36
CA ILE A 73 1.45 -3.96 10.00
C ILE A 73 0.11 -3.22 10.16
N GLY A 74 -0.84 -3.54 9.29
CA GLY A 74 -2.20 -2.98 9.31
C GLY A 74 -2.69 -2.59 7.92
N HIS A 75 -4.00 -2.66 7.70
CA HIS A 75 -4.67 -2.49 6.40
C HIS A 75 -4.02 -3.39 5.34
N ALA A 76 -3.50 -2.84 4.25
CA ALA A 76 -2.81 -3.57 3.18
C ALA A 76 -1.28 -3.60 3.36
N THR A 77 -0.77 -3.09 4.48
CA THR A 77 0.67 -3.05 4.77
C THR A 77 1.12 -4.36 5.39
N TYR A 78 1.90 -5.12 4.66
CA TYR A 78 2.59 -6.33 5.13
C TYR A 78 4.09 -6.16 4.99
N LEU A 79 4.83 -6.66 5.96
CA LEU A 79 6.26 -6.88 5.88
C LEU A 79 6.48 -8.38 5.66
N ILE A 80 7.10 -8.72 4.54
CA ILE A 80 7.29 -10.11 4.10
C ILE A 80 8.76 -10.35 3.93
N LYS A 81 9.30 -11.39 4.54
CA LYS A 81 10.63 -11.91 4.23
C LYS A 81 10.49 -13.25 3.58
N LEU A 82 11.09 -13.42 2.41
CA LEU A 82 11.03 -14.64 1.63
C LEU A 82 12.35 -14.86 0.88
N GLY A 83 13.01 -15.99 1.12
CA GLY A 83 14.26 -16.35 0.45
C GLY A 83 15.35 -15.28 0.61
N GLY A 84 15.47 -14.68 1.79
CA GLY A 84 16.43 -13.62 2.09
C GLY A 84 16.05 -12.23 1.59
N THR A 85 14.95 -12.08 0.85
CA THR A 85 14.45 -10.78 0.35
C THR A 85 13.36 -10.25 1.26
N THR A 86 13.46 -9.00 1.65
CA THR A 86 12.45 -8.31 2.48
C THR A 86 11.62 -7.37 1.62
N ILE A 87 10.29 -7.55 1.66
CA ILE A 87 9.31 -6.82 0.86
C ILE A 87 8.36 -6.10 1.81
N ILE A 88 8.04 -4.84 1.52
CA ILE A 88 6.93 -4.15 2.17
C ILE A 88 5.84 -3.84 1.13
N THR A 89 4.58 -4.17 1.45
CA THR A 89 3.44 -3.91 0.56
C THR A 89 2.66 -2.70 1.03
N ASP A 90 2.25 -1.84 0.08
CA ASP A 90 1.37 -0.69 0.31
C ASP A 90 1.61 0.02 1.66
N PRO A 91 2.84 0.49 1.94
CA PRO A 91 3.19 0.96 3.27
C PRO A 91 2.50 2.29 3.59
N VAL A 92 1.59 2.25 4.56
CA VAL A 92 0.87 3.41 5.09
C VAL A 92 1.19 3.55 6.58
N PHE A 93 1.97 4.55 6.94
CA PHE A 93 2.35 4.88 8.32
C PHE A 93 1.74 6.20 8.81
N SER A 94 1.07 6.94 7.92
CA SER A 94 0.34 8.15 8.28
C SER A 94 -0.89 7.86 9.13
N LYS A 95 -1.30 8.84 9.94
CA LYS A 95 -2.52 8.76 10.77
C LYS A 95 -3.81 8.78 9.96
N ASN A 96 -3.77 9.36 8.74
CA ASN A 96 -4.94 9.54 7.88
C ASN A 96 -4.64 8.97 6.49
N ALA A 97 -5.64 8.34 5.89
CA ALA A 97 -5.62 7.94 4.48
C ALA A 97 -6.18 9.09 3.63
N GLY A 98 -5.32 10.02 3.25
CA GLY A 98 -5.72 11.19 2.46
C GLY A 98 -4.61 12.23 2.35
N PRO A 99 -4.82 13.28 1.54
CA PRO A 99 -3.83 14.33 1.39
C PRO A 99 -3.70 15.13 2.71
N LEU A 100 -2.47 15.31 3.16
CA LEU A 100 -2.13 16.04 4.39
C LEU A 100 -2.85 15.46 5.63
N ILE A 101 -3.76 16.25 6.22
CA ILE A 101 -4.53 15.90 7.42
C ILE A 101 -5.95 15.45 7.10
N PHE A 102 -6.31 15.41 5.82
CA PHE A 102 -7.65 15.05 5.36
C PHE A 102 -7.77 13.55 5.11
N GLY A 103 -9.01 13.07 5.07
CA GLY A 103 -9.32 11.66 4.84
C GLY A 103 -9.66 10.89 6.12
N PRO A 104 -10.04 9.62 5.98
CA PRO A 104 -10.38 8.77 7.10
C PRO A 104 -9.15 8.53 7.98
N LYS A 105 -9.35 8.61 9.30
CA LYS A 105 -8.31 8.27 10.27
C LYS A 105 -8.12 6.74 10.30
N ARG A 106 -6.89 6.33 10.59
CA ARG A 106 -6.62 4.93 10.91
C ARG A 106 -7.45 4.50 12.12
N PHE A 107 -7.89 3.25 12.10
CA PHE A 107 -8.56 2.62 13.23
C PHE A 107 -7.56 2.37 14.37
N THR A 108 -6.42 1.75 14.05
CA THR A 108 -5.32 1.48 14.97
C THR A 108 -4.01 2.03 14.41
N ASN A 109 -3.10 2.44 15.28
CA ASN A 109 -1.74 2.79 14.87
C ASN A 109 -0.92 1.51 14.60
N PRO A 110 0.09 1.56 13.70
CA PRO A 110 1.08 0.50 13.62
C PRO A 110 1.81 0.34 14.96
N ALA A 111 2.13 -0.89 15.33
CA ALA A 111 2.89 -1.16 16.55
C ALA A 111 4.30 -0.56 16.51
N ILE A 112 4.91 -0.52 15.31
CA ILE A 112 6.24 0.04 15.08
C ILE A 112 6.17 1.22 14.11
N LYS A 113 7.16 2.11 14.18
CA LYS A 113 7.29 3.27 13.29
C LYS A 113 7.98 2.88 11.98
N LEU A 114 7.86 3.75 10.97
CA LEU A 114 8.49 3.56 9.65
C LEU A 114 10.02 3.40 9.74
N ASN A 115 10.68 4.08 10.65
CA ASN A 115 12.14 3.99 10.85
C ASN A 115 12.57 2.80 11.72
N GLU A 116 11.63 2.00 12.20
CA GLU A 116 11.88 0.82 13.05
C GLU A 116 11.67 -0.49 12.27
N ILE A 117 11.20 -0.42 11.01
CA ILE A 117 11.08 -1.61 10.17
C ILE A 117 12.47 -2.13 9.77
N PRO A 118 12.63 -3.45 9.56
CA PRO A 118 13.87 -4.04 9.05
C PRO A 118 14.28 -3.46 7.70
N LYS A 119 15.56 -3.64 7.34
CA LYS A 119 16.04 -3.30 6.00
C LYS A 119 15.14 -3.96 4.97
N THR A 120 14.63 -3.15 4.05
CA THR A 120 13.67 -3.56 3.04
C THR A 120 14.30 -3.45 1.67
N ASP A 121 14.20 -4.52 0.88
CA ASP A 121 14.78 -4.62 -0.46
C ASP A 121 13.78 -4.21 -1.55
N ILE A 122 12.48 -4.44 -1.31
CA ILE A 122 11.41 -4.17 -2.25
C ILE A 122 10.28 -3.37 -1.58
N PHE A 123 9.94 -2.22 -2.19
CA PHE A 123 8.72 -1.46 -1.91
C PHE A 123 7.70 -1.80 -2.99
N LEU A 124 6.62 -2.50 -2.64
CA LEU A 124 5.55 -2.86 -3.57
C LEU A 124 4.35 -1.95 -3.36
N LEU A 125 3.90 -1.27 -4.42
CA LEU A 125 2.68 -0.48 -4.44
C LEU A 125 1.67 -1.12 -5.39
N THR A 126 0.48 -1.46 -4.88
CA THR A 126 -0.57 -2.10 -5.70
C THR A 126 -1.37 -1.10 -6.53
N HIS A 127 -1.72 0.05 -5.96
CA HIS A 127 -2.45 1.11 -6.65
C HIS A 127 -2.34 2.46 -5.90
N ASN A 128 -2.96 3.51 -6.43
CA ASN A 128 -2.77 4.88 -5.96
C ASN A 128 -3.92 5.44 -5.10
N HIS A 129 -4.71 4.62 -4.46
CA HIS A 129 -5.62 5.10 -3.42
C HIS A 129 -4.83 5.55 -2.20
N TYR A 130 -5.34 6.50 -1.45
CA TYR A 130 -4.63 7.11 -0.32
C TYR A 130 -4.36 6.16 0.84
N ASP A 131 -5.14 5.10 0.97
CA ASP A 131 -4.98 4.04 1.97
C ASP A 131 -3.99 2.94 1.54
N HIS A 132 -3.40 3.09 0.36
CA HIS A 132 -2.30 2.27 -0.18
C HIS A 132 -1.08 3.11 -0.52
N GLN A 133 -1.27 4.26 -1.15
CA GLN A 133 -0.21 5.19 -1.52
C GLN A 133 -0.10 6.35 -0.52
N ASP A 134 0.70 6.16 0.51
CA ASP A 134 1.00 7.19 1.50
C ASP A 134 2.24 8.01 1.07
N MET A 135 2.00 9.22 0.59
CA MET A 135 3.07 10.12 0.13
C MET A 135 4.03 10.51 1.25
N SER A 136 3.57 10.55 2.50
CA SER A 136 4.45 10.81 3.66
C SER A 136 5.41 9.64 3.88
N THR A 137 4.89 8.41 3.80
CA THR A 137 5.71 7.20 3.89
C THR A 137 6.71 7.12 2.74
N ILE A 138 6.29 7.36 1.49
CA ILE A 138 7.18 7.34 0.32
C ILE A 138 8.33 8.34 0.50
N ARG A 139 8.03 9.56 0.90
CA ARG A 139 9.01 10.63 1.13
C ARG A 139 10.04 10.26 2.19
N ASN A 140 9.58 9.70 3.29
CA ASN A 140 10.38 9.40 4.47
C ASN A 140 10.88 7.95 4.51
N PHE A 141 10.68 7.17 3.43
CA PHE A 141 11.10 5.77 3.38
C PHE A 141 12.61 5.66 3.60
N PRO A 142 13.07 4.89 4.62
CA PRO A 142 14.46 4.95 5.05
C PRO A 142 15.43 4.24 4.10
N PHE A 143 14.98 3.22 3.36
CA PHE A 143 15.85 2.38 2.52
C PHE A 143 15.85 2.84 1.07
N LYS A 144 16.74 3.79 0.74
CA LYS A 144 16.80 4.40 -0.60
C LYS A 144 17.30 3.44 -1.69
N SER A 145 17.95 2.35 -1.33
CA SER A 145 18.37 1.28 -2.25
C SER A 145 17.24 0.30 -2.59
N ALA A 146 16.09 0.38 -1.92
CA ALA A 146 14.96 -0.49 -2.20
C ALA A 146 14.45 -0.29 -3.63
N LYS A 147 14.12 -1.41 -4.28
CA LYS A 147 13.47 -1.43 -5.59
C LYS A 147 11.98 -1.18 -5.43
N VAL A 148 11.45 -0.20 -6.14
CA VAL A 148 10.01 0.08 -6.14
C VAL A 148 9.35 -0.70 -7.27
N LEU A 149 8.47 -1.61 -6.90
CA LEU A 149 7.57 -2.32 -7.82
C LEU A 149 6.20 -1.64 -7.79
N THR A 150 5.77 -1.11 -8.93
CA THR A 150 4.52 -0.37 -9.02
C THR A 150 3.87 -0.56 -10.39
N PRO A 151 2.54 -0.50 -10.50
CA PRO A 151 1.84 -0.52 -11.77
C PRO A 151 2.31 0.58 -12.73
N LEU A 152 2.06 0.34 -14.00
CA LEU A 152 2.38 1.30 -15.07
C LEU A 152 1.81 2.69 -14.73
N ASN A 153 2.57 3.75 -15.04
CA ASN A 153 2.25 5.17 -14.79
C ASN A 153 2.27 5.63 -13.32
N LEU A 154 2.45 4.76 -12.33
CA LEU A 154 2.53 5.19 -10.92
C LEU A 154 3.95 5.59 -10.50
N GLY A 155 4.97 5.22 -11.25
CA GLY A 155 6.37 5.61 -10.99
C GLY A 155 6.59 7.12 -10.86
N LYS A 156 5.73 7.94 -11.46
CA LYS A 156 5.78 9.40 -11.32
C LYS A 156 5.73 9.91 -9.88
N TYR A 157 5.06 9.17 -8.98
CA TYR A 157 4.93 9.52 -7.57
C TYR A 157 6.20 9.26 -6.76
N PHE A 158 7.16 8.52 -7.31
CA PHE A 158 8.45 8.21 -6.68
C PHE A 158 9.61 9.08 -7.19
N LYS A 159 9.36 9.90 -8.22
CA LYS A 159 10.36 10.82 -8.78
C LYS A 159 10.85 11.78 -7.68
N GLY A 160 12.17 11.95 -7.59
CA GLY A 160 12.79 12.86 -6.63
C GLY A 160 13.08 12.27 -5.24
N TYR A 161 12.60 11.07 -4.93
CA TYR A 161 12.82 10.44 -3.60
C TYR A 161 14.00 9.47 -3.57
N LYS A 162 14.82 9.43 -4.63
CA LYS A 162 16.04 8.59 -4.76
C LYS A 162 15.77 7.09 -4.58
N LEU A 163 14.59 6.62 -4.95
CA LEU A 163 14.21 5.21 -4.96
C LEU A 163 14.41 4.62 -6.36
N SER A 164 14.88 3.38 -6.44
CA SER A 164 15.05 2.66 -7.71
C SER A 164 13.70 2.14 -8.19
N LEU A 165 13.25 2.63 -9.36
CA LEU A 165 11.96 2.24 -9.94
C LEU A 165 12.11 1.03 -10.85
N ILE A 166 11.30 0.01 -10.61
CA ILE A 166 11.04 -1.07 -11.56
C ILE A 166 9.56 -1.01 -11.91
N HIS A 167 9.25 -0.67 -13.17
CA HIS A 167 7.88 -0.73 -13.64
C HIS A 167 7.48 -2.18 -13.93
N ILE A 168 6.50 -2.69 -13.23
CA ILE A 168 5.81 -3.92 -13.65
C ILE A 168 4.85 -3.48 -14.76
N SER A 169 5.22 -3.71 -16.00
CA SER A 169 4.43 -3.29 -17.15
C SER A 169 3.35 -4.27 -17.56
N GLU A 170 3.32 -5.46 -16.99
CA GLU A 170 2.34 -6.47 -17.37
C GLU A 170 1.71 -7.13 -16.14
N PRO A 171 0.37 -7.19 -16.06
CA PRO A 171 -0.27 -8.26 -15.34
C PRO A 171 0.19 -9.55 -16.02
N THR A 172 0.67 -10.48 -15.23
CA THR A 172 1.14 -11.80 -15.64
C THR A 172 0.31 -12.36 -16.77
N ARG A 173 0.98 -12.82 -17.85
CA ARG A 173 0.37 -13.66 -18.87
C ARG A 173 -0.50 -14.72 -18.20
N PRO A 174 -1.75 -14.90 -18.60
CA PRO A 174 -2.40 -16.17 -18.33
C PRO A 174 -1.59 -17.24 -19.05
N LEU A 175 -1.14 -18.24 -18.32
CA LEU A 175 -0.57 -19.44 -18.86
C LEU A 175 -1.61 -20.15 -19.74
#